data_633926c846319967886490e6d5af9d7e
#
_entry.id   633926c846319967886490e6d5af9d7e
#
_cell.length_a   1.000
_cell.length_b   1.000
_cell.length_c   1.000
_cell.angle_alpha   90.00
_cell.angle_beta   90.00
_cell.angle_gamma   90.00
#
_symmetry.space_group_name_H-M   'P 1'
#
loop_
_entity.id
_entity.type
_entity.pdbx_description
1 polymer ?
#
loop_
_entity_poly.entity_id
_entity_poly.type
_entity_poly.pdbx_seq_one_letter_code
_entity_poly.pdbx_strand_id
1 'polypeptide(L)'
;GTTGKSKGIKIICKNNIAIAQNVSEAIGITSDDVEMVTAPLNHSMGLRRTYSVFYKGGTVIMTDGVKFVEDFFKLLDLYHVTGLTFAPAILEQLLKFAKDRFGTYSEQIHYIQLGSAPLSEKAKETLKVMFPNTKLFNIYGATESGCTVSLEFSKYGDKKGSIGIPNVNANIIFVDDNRNIVNASAENPGNLAFKGAMNMPGYLKEPEITKEVLDDEGTLYTN
;
A
#
# COMPACT_ATOMS: atom_id res chain seq x y z
N GLY A 1 5.59 -15.74 -2.24
CA GLY A 1 5.09 -15.57 -0.87
C GLY A 1 6.19 -15.67 0.16
N THR A 2 5.98 -15.08 1.30
CA THR A 2 6.94 -15.06 2.42
C THR A 2 6.97 -16.37 3.20
N THR A 3 6.00 -17.26 2.96
CA THR A 3 5.76 -18.51 3.74
C THR A 3 5.66 -19.73 2.84
N GLY A 4 6.77 -20.18 2.26
CA GLY A 4 6.85 -21.43 1.52
C GLY A 4 7.12 -21.29 0.01
N LYS A 5 6.73 -22.32 -0.80
CA LYS A 5 6.92 -22.33 -2.25
C LYS A 5 6.15 -21.21 -2.92
N SER A 6 6.79 -20.47 -3.82
CA SER A 6 6.17 -19.40 -4.59
C SER A 6 4.97 -19.92 -5.40
N LYS A 7 3.83 -19.23 -5.28
CA LYS A 7 2.58 -19.54 -6.00
C LYS A 7 2.31 -18.48 -7.07
N GLY A 8 1.88 -18.90 -8.24
CA GLY A 8 1.40 -17.97 -9.28
C GLY A 8 0.02 -17.44 -8.91
N ILE A 9 -0.11 -16.14 -8.72
CA ILE A 9 -1.39 -15.48 -8.42
C ILE A 9 -2.02 -15.05 -9.73
N LYS A 10 -3.26 -15.49 -10.01
CA LYS A 10 -4.03 -15.01 -11.16
C LYS A 10 -4.55 -13.60 -10.85
N ILE A 11 -4.36 -12.67 -11.79
CA ILE A 11 -4.89 -11.31 -11.71
C ILE A 11 -5.61 -11.01 -13.02
N ILE A 12 -6.84 -10.53 -12.93
CA ILE A 12 -7.64 -10.09 -14.07
C ILE A 12 -7.76 -8.56 -14.10
N CYS A 13 -8.13 -7.99 -15.24
CA CYS A 13 -8.25 -6.53 -15.40
C CYS A 13 -9.15 -5.90 -14.34
N LYS A 14 -10.26 -6.55 -13.99
CA LYS A 14 -11.18 -6.07 -12.93
C LYS A 14 -10.46 -5.87 -11.59
N ASN A 15 -9.56 -6.79 -11.22
CA ASN A 15 -8.80 -6.66 -9.96
C ASN A 15 -7.87 -5.44 -10.01
N ASN A 16 -7.13 -5.27 -11.10
CA ASN A 16 -6.22 -4.14 -11.26
C ASN A 16 -6.95 -2.79 -11.22
N ILE A 17 -8.12 -2.69 -11.87
CA ILE A 17 -8.94 -1.46 -11.84
C ILE A 17 -9.43 -1.18 -10.40
N ALA A 18 -9.97 -2.19 -9.71
CA ALA A 18 -10.43 -2.03 -8.33
C ALA A 18 -9.28 -1.63 -7.38
N ILE A 19 -8.09 -2.22 -7.55
CA ILE A 19 -6.91 -1.85 -6.76
C ILE A 19 -6.44 -0.43 -7.09
N ALA A 20 -6.41 -0.06 -8.36
CA ALA A 20 -6.04 1.28 -8.79
C ALA A 20 -6.98 2.33 -8.20
N GLN A 21 -8.28 2.07 -8.23
CA GLN A 21 -9.29 2.92 -7.62
C GLN A 21 -9.12 2.99 -6.10
N ASN A 22 -8.96 1.86 -5.40
CA ASN A 22 -8.75 1.81 -3.96
C ASN A 22 -7.62 2.75 -3.52
N VAL A 23 -6.48 2.66 -4.18
CA VAL A 23 -5.30 3.44 -3.81
C VAL A 23 -5.45 4.91 -4.18
N SER A 24 -5.91 5.18 -5.41
CA SER A 24 -6.02 6.56 -5.90
C SER A 24 -7.06 7.36 -5.13
N GLU A 25 -8.21 6.76 -4.77
CA GLU A 25 -9.25 7.43 -3.97
C GLU A 25 -8.79 7.64 -2.52
N ALA A 26 -8.17 6.62 -1.90
CA ALA A 26 -7.71 6.72 -0.51
C ALA A 26 -6.68 7.85 -0.34
N ILE A 27 -5.78 8.04 -1.28
CA ILE A 27 -4.72 9.06 -1.24
C ILE A 27 -5.23 10.41 -1.78
N GLY A 28 -6.18 10.38 -2.69
CA GLY A 28 -6.65 11.57 -3.41
C GLY A 28 -5.69 11.97 -4.52
N ILE A 29 -5.20 10.99 -5.31
CA ILE A 29 -4.35 11.23 -6.47
C ILE A 29 -5.14 11.95 -7.54
N THR A 30 -4.50 12.90 -8.22
CA THR A 30 -5.06 13.67 -9.33
C THR A 30 -4.22 13.55 -10.59
N SER A 31 -4.70 14.11 -11.71
CA SER A 31 -3.95 14.18 -12.98
C SER A 31 -2.70 15.07 -12.88
N ASP A 32 -2.65 15.96 -11.92
CA ASP A 32 -1.54 16.92 -11.76
C ASP A 32 -0.39 16.31 -10.94
N ASP A 33 -0.60 15.12 -10.35
CA ASP A 33 0.42 14.49 -9.55
C ASP A 33 1.49 13.81 -10.41
N VAL A 34 2.74 14.02 -10.00
CA VAL A 34 3.93 13.36 -10.50
C VAL A 34 4.46 12.47 -9.39
N GLU A 35 4.30 11.17 -9.52
CA GLU A 35 4.73 10.23 -8.50
C GLU A 35 6.02 9.52 -8.84
N MET A 36 6.97 9.48 -7.89
CA MET A 36 8.15 8.62 -7.98
C MET A 36 7.87 7.26 -7.34
N VAL A 37 7.87 6.22 -8.16
CA VAL A 37 7.71 4.82 -7.76
C VAL A 37 9.08 4.16 -7.67
N THR A 38 9.55 3.90 -6.45
CA THR A 38 10.85 3.29 -6.20
C THR A 38 10.80 1.77 -6.12
N ALA A 39 9.61 1.18 -6.01
CA ALA A 39 9.44 -0.26 -6.02
C ALA A 39 9.55 -0.81 -7.45
N PRO A 40 10.22 -1.96 -7.66
CA PRO A 40 10.39 -2.54 -8.99
C PRO A 40 9.05 -3.02 -9.55
N LEU A 41 8.88 -2.92 -10.89
CA LEU A 41 7.62 -3.29 -11.56
C LEU A 41 7.32 -4.80 -11.54
N ASN A 42 8.31 -5.64 -11.31
CA ASN A 42 8.12 -7.07 -11.12
C ASN A 42 7.62 -7.43 -9.71
N HIS A 43 7.46 -6.44 -8.84
CA HIS A 43 6.80 -6.56 -7.55
C HIS A 43 5.41 -5.93 -7.62
N SER A 44 4.42 -6.58 -6.98
CA SER A 44 3.02 -6.12 -7.01
C SER A 44 2.85 -4.66 -6.54
N MET A 45 3.64 -4.20 -5.59
CA MET A 45 3.60 -2.82 -5.10
C MET A 45 3.94 -1.82 -6.22
N GLY A 46 5.06 -1.99 -6.92
CA GLY A 46 5.47 -1.07 -7.99
C GLY A 46 4.49 -1.05 -9.16
N LEU A 47 4.08 -2.24 -9.63
CA LEU A 47 3.15 -2.35 -10.75
C LEU A 47 1.78 -1.73 -10.43
N ARG A 48 1.20 -2.07 -9.28
CA ARG A 48 -0.12 -1.57 -8.88
C ARG A 48 -0.10 -0.07 -8.60
N ARG A 49 1.00 0.42 -8.08
CA ARG A 49 1.18 1.85 -7.85
C ARG A 49 1.16 2.63 -9.15
N THR A 50 1.89 2.15 -10.15
CA THR A 50 1.87 2.71 -11.50
C THR A 50 0.45 2.76 -12.08
N TYR A 51 -0.32 1.68 -11.93
CA TYR A 51 -1.72 1.66 -12.37
C TYR A 51 -2.60 2.66 -11.61
N SER A 52 -2.36 2.87 -10.31
CA SER A 52 -3.15 3.81 -9.51
C SER A 52 -2.95 5.27 -9.95
N VAL A 53 -1.74 5.64 -10.30
CA VAL A 53 -1.43 6.97 -10.84
C VAL A 53 -2.02 7.14 -12.24
N PHE A 54 -1.84 6.16 -13.13
CA PHE A 54 -2.41 6.21 -14.48
C PHE A 54 -3.94 6.20 -14.48
N TYR A 55 -4.57 5.55 -13.52
CA TYR A 55 -6.03 5.56 -13.37
C TYR A 55 -6.60 6.98 -13.19
N LYS A 56 -5.81 7.90 -12.61
CA LYS A 56 -6.17 9.31 -12.43
C LYS A 56 -5.57 10.24 -13.48
N GLY A 57 -4.81 9.72 -14.45
CA GLY A 57 -4.14 10.51 -15.49
C GLY A 57 -2.86 11.20 -15.03
N GLY A 58 -2.33 10.86 -13.85
CA GLY A 58 -1.06 11.40 -13.34
C GLY A 58 0.17 10.85 -14.05
N THR A 59 1.33 11.39 -13.70
CA THR A 59 2.64 11.03 -14.26
C THR A 59 3.41 10.13 -13.30
N VAL A 60 4.12 9.13 -13.84
CA VAL A 60 4.97 8.22 -13.05
C VAL A 60 6.42 8.36 -13.44
N ILE A 61 7.29 8.59 -12.46
CA ILE A 61 8.74 8.50 -12.59
C ILE A 61 9.17 7.15 -12.00
N MET A 62 9.58 6.24 -12.87
CA MET A 62 10.02 4.90 -12.46
C MET A 62 11.51 4.90 -12.16
N THR A 63 11.88 4.34 -11.00
CA THR A 63 13.27 4.13 -10.61
C THR A 63 13.50 2.67 -10.25
N ASP A 64 14.74 2.23 -10.28
CA ASP A 64 15.15 0.89 -9.81
C ASP A 64 15.66 1.00 -8.35
N GLY A 65 14.76 1.34 -7.45
CA GLY A 65 15.08 1.65 -6.06
C GLY A 65 15.74 3.03 -5.86
N VAL A 66 16.32 3.22 -4.70
CA VAL A 66 17.15 4.38 -4.36
C VAL A 66 18.57 3.88 -4.13
N LYS A 67 19.33 3.70 -5.21
CA LYS A 67 20.74 3.24 -5.13
C LYS A 67 21.67 4.32 -4.61
N PHE A 68 21.45 5.55 -5.09
CA PHE A 68 22.19 6.72 -4.66
C PHE A 68 21.22 7.82 -4.24
N VAL A 69 21.40 8.33 -3.04
CA VAL A 69 20.55 9.37 -2.45
C VAL A 69 20.56 10.65 -3.29
N GLU A 70 21.70 10.99 -3.90
CA GLU A 70 21.80 12.15 -4.77
C GLU A 70 20.93 12.04 -6.03
N ASP A 71 20.84 10.87 -6.64
CA ASP A 71 20.00 10.67 -7.82
C ASP A 71 18.50 10.75 -7.48
N PHE A 72 18.12 10.29 -6.29
CA PHE A 72 16.76 10.47 -5.78
C PHE A 72 16.39 11.96 -5.74
N PHE A 73 17.24 12.81 -5.16
CA PHE A 73 16.94 14.24 -5.08
C PHE A 73 17.01 14.95 -6.44
N LYS A 74 17.93 14.57 -7.32
CA LYS A 74 17.95 15.08 -8.70
C LYS A 74 16.63 14.82 -9.44
N LEU A 75 16.04 13.64 -9.24
CA LEU A 75 14.75 13.31 -9.85
C LEU A 75 13.59 14.09 -9.22
N LEU A 76 13.61 14.32 -7.89
CA LEU A 76 12.65 15.19 -7.23
C LEU A 76 12.64 16.59 -7.84
N ASP A 77 13.83 17.16 -8.04
CA ASP A 77 14.01 18.50 -8.60
C ASP A 77 13.62 18.55 -10.09
N LEU A 78 14.15 17.60 -10.87
CA LEU A 78 13.99 17.59 -12.33
C LEU A 78 12.52 17.44 -12.77
N TYR A 79 11.78 16.59 -12.08
CA TYR A 79 10.39 16.27 -12.45
C TYR A 79 9.34 16.90 -11.55
N HIS A 80 9.75 17.73 -10.59
CA HIS A 80 8.83 18.36 -9.62
C HIS A 80 7.89 17.32 -8.99
N VAL A 81 8.46 16.21 -8.50
CA VAL A 81 7.73 15.08 -7.95
C VAL A 81 6.85 15.52 -6.77
N THR A 82 5.55 15.21 -6.84
CA THR A 82 4.55 15.56 -5.80
C THR A 82 4.14 14.38 -4.93
N GLY A 83 4.37 13.15 -5.40
CA GLY A 83 4.01 11.91 -4.71
C GLY A 83 5.16 10.94 -4.57
N LEU A 84 5.24 10.27 -3.43
CA LEU A 84 6.28 9.28 -3.15
C LEU A 84 5.68 7.96 -2.69
N THR A 85 6.20 6.86 -3.25
CA THR A 85 5.88 5.51 -2.78
C THR A 85 7.14 4.70 -2.56
N PHE A 86 7.31 4.19 -1.33
CA PHE A 86 8.44 3.32 -1.02
C PHE A 86 8.17 2.36 0.16
N ALA A 87 8.98 1.31 0.25
CA ALA A 87 9.00 0.43 1.41
C ALA A 87 9.69 1.13 2.61
N PRO A 88 9.35 0.75 3.86
CA PRO A 88 9.97 1.33 5.06
C PRO A 88 11.50 1.35 5.06
N ALA A 89 12.15 0.34 4.47
CA ALA A 89 13.61 0.29 4.36
C ALA A 89 14.21 1.45 3.54
N ILE A 90 13.53 1.91 2.50
CA ILE A 90 13.96 3.09 1.72
C ILE A 90 13.82 4.35 2.57
N LEU A 91 12.73 4.49 3.33
CA LEU A 91 12.56 5.60 4.26
C LEU A 91 13.68 5.64 5.29
N GLU A 92 14.00 4.51 5.91
CA GLU A 92 15.09 4.44 6.90
C GLU A 92 16.42 4.88 6.31
N GLN A 93 16.70 4.50 5.06
CA GLN A 93 17.90 4.94 4.35
C GLN A 93 17.91 6.45 4.14
N LEU A 94 16.80 7.04 3.68
CA LEU A 94 16.67 8.50 3.50
C LEU A 94 16.83 9.24 4.82
N LEU A 95 16.18 8.77 5.89
CA LEU A 95 16.29 9.37 7.22
C LEU A 95 17.71 9.29 7.80
N LYS A 96 18.43 8.21 7.50
CA LYS A 96 19.80 8.02 7.97
C LYS A 96 20.83 8.92 7.26
N PHE A 97 20.70 9.06 5.95
CA PHE A 97 21.74 9.69 5.13
C PHE A 97 21.41 11.09 4.63
N ALA A 98 20.14 11.49 4.64
CA ALA A 98 19.70 12.75 4.04
C ALA A 98 18.48 13.38 4.72
N LYS A 99 18.31 13.15 6.03
CA LYS A 99 17.10 13.58 6.77
C LYS A 99 16.78 15.05 6.54
N ASP A 100 17.75 15.94 6.77
CA ASP A 100 17.52 17.40 6.71
C ASP A 100 17.18 17.84 5.28
N ARG A 101 17.89 17.31 4.29
CA ARG A 101 17.59 17.58 2.88
C ARG A 101 16.22 17.04 2.48
N PHE A 102 15.85 15.84 2.93
CA PHE A 102 14.54 15.28 2.61
C PHE A 102 13.40 16.15 3.13
N GLY A 103 13.54 16.70 4.33
CA GLY A 103 12.57 17.63 4.92
C GLY A 103 12.35 18.92 4.12
N THR A 104 13.34 19.37 3.32
CA THR A 104 13.18 20.60 2.50
C THR A 104 12.14 20.46 1.39
N TYR A 105 11.70 19.25 1.07
CA TYR A 105 10.67 18.98 0.06
C TYR A 105 9.24 18.95 0.64
N SER A 106 9.04 19.33 1.91
CA SER A 106 7.73 19.26 2.58
C SER A 106 6.63 20.07 1.90
N GLU A 107 6.95 21.17 1.25
CA GLU A 107 5.97 21.99 0.52
C GLU A 107 5.69 21.47 -0.91
N GLN A 108 6.60 20.67 -1.47
CA GLN A 108 6.46 20.09 -2.81
C GLN A 108 5.71 18.75 -2.77
N ILE A 109 5.88 17.96 -1.73
CA ILE A 109 5.34 16.59 -1.65
C ILE A 109 3.93 16.62 -1.06
N HIS A 110 2.94 16.28 -1.88
CA HIS A 110 1.52 16.23 -1.50
C HIS A 110 1.20 15.00 -0.65
N TYR A 111 1.82 13.86 -0.98
CA TYR A 111 1.62 12.62 -0.25
C TYR A 111 2.84 11.71 -0.24
N ILE A 112 2.99 10.95 0.83
CA ILE A 112 3.94 9.84 0.95
C ILE A 112 3.17 8.57 1.35
N GLN A 113 3.32 7.52 0.56
CA GLN A 113 2.73 6.23 0.85
C GLN A 113 3.80 5.20 1.15
N LEU A 114 3.62 4.49 2.27
CA LEU A 114 4.44 3.36 2.65
C LEU A 114 3.60 2.08 2.66
N GLY A 115 4.25 0.95 2.46
CA GLY A 115 3.59 -0.36 2.45
C GLY A 115 4.59 -1.50 2.35
N SER A 116 4.09 -2.71 2.17
CA SER A 116 4.83 -3.98 2.08
C SER A 116 5.50 -4.46 3.38
N ALA A 117 5.57 -3.62 4.42
CA ALA A 117 6.08 -3.97 5.74
C ALA A 117 5.48 -3.05 6.81
N PRO A 118 5.47 -3.46 8.08
CA PRO A 118 5.08 -2.60 9.19
C PRO A 118 5.97 -1.36 9.27
N LEU A 119 5.35 -0.21 9.58
CA LEU A 119 6.04 1.06 9.84
C LEU A 119 6.06 1.32 11.34
N SER A 120 7.24 1.60 11.90
CA SER A 120 7.37 1.89 13.32
C SER A 120 6.71 3.23 13.69
N GLU A 121 6.17 3.33 14.90
CA GLU A 121 5.57 4.58 15.40
C GLU A 121 6.59 5.73 15.39
N LYS A 122 7.86 5.44 15.71
CA LYS A 122 8.94 6.43 15.63
C LYS A 122 9.11 7.00 14.20
N ALA A 123 9.03 6.14 13.18
CA ALA A 123 9.14 6.59 11.79
C ALA A 123 7.90 7.43 11.38
N LYS A 124 6.70 7.05 11.82
CA LYS A 124 5.48 7.84 11.60
C LYS A 124 5.60 9.23 12.21
N GLU A 125 6.02 9.33 13.47
CA GLU A 125 6.20 10.62 14.16
C GLU A 125 7.28 11.48 13.49
N THR A 126 8.40 10.86 13.07
CA THR A 126 9.45 11.57 12.33
C THR A 126 8.91 12.18 11.03
N LEU A 127 8.15 11.40 10.26
CA LEU A 127 7.55 11.90 9.01
C LEU A 127 6.54 13.02 9.26
N LYS A 128 5.69 12.92 10.27
CA LYS A 128 4.71 13.97 10.63
C LYS A 128 5.39 15.31 10.94
N VAL A 129 6.51 15.26 11.65
CA VAL A 129 7.31 16.46 11.96
C VAL A 129 7.96 17.04 10.72
N MET A 130 8.52 16.17 9.84
CA MET A 130 9.21 16.60 8.62
C MET A 130 8.27 17.09 7.52
N PHE A 131 7.07 16.54 7.45
CA PHE A 131 6.10 16.77 6.39
C PHE A 131 4.72 17.15 6.98
N PRO A 132 4.61 18.32 7.65
CA PRO A 132 3.41 18.68 8.42
C PRO A 132 2.16 18.89 7.56
N ASN A 133 2.32 19.26 6.28
CA ASN A 133 1.23 19.51 5.33
C ASN A 133 1.01 18.37 4.35
N THR A 134 1.83 17.32 4.40
CA THR A 134 1.80 16.17 3.50
C THR A 134 0.85 15.09 4.01
N LYS A 135 0.06 14.50 3.14
CA LYS A 135 -0.73 13.30 3.48
C LYS A 135 0.18 12.09 3.61
N LEU A 136 0.19 11.44 4.76
CA LEU A 136 1.07 10.32 5.07
C LEU A 136 0.27 9.04 5.26
N PHE A 137 0.54 8.05 4.40
CA PHE A 137 -0.22 6.80 4.36
C PHE A 137 0.63 5.57 4.67
N ASN A 138 0.04 4.64 5.42
CA ASN A 138 0.47 3.25 5.45
C ASN A 138 -0.65 2.40 4.86
N ILE A 139 -0.34 1.62 3.82
CA ILE A 139 -1.33 0.78 3.13
C ILE A 139 -1.08 -0.70 3.46
N TYR A 140 -2.15 -1.35 3.91
CA TYR A 140 -2.17 -2.78 4.19
C TYR A 140 -2.84 -3.55 3.04
N GLY A 141 -2.26 -4.70 2.73
CA GLY A 141 -2.78 -5.63 1.73
C GLY A 141 -1.78 -6.73 1.39
N ALA A 142 -2.20 -7.63 0.52
CA ALA A 142 -1.39 -8.72 0.02
C ALA A 142 -1.43 -8.76 -1.51
N THR A 143 -0.60 -9.58 -2.13
CA THR A 143 -0.68 -9.76 -3.60
C THR A 143 -2.02 -10.37 -4.00
N GLU A 144 -2.59 -11.20 -3.15
CA GLU A 144 -3.87 -11.88 -3.31
C GLU A 144 -5.08 -10.93 -3.21
N SER A 145 -5.02 -9.95 -2.30
CA SER A 145 -6.13 -9.02 -2.01
C SER A 145 -5.93 -7.60 -2.52
N GLY A 146 -4.75 -7.30 -3.06
CA GLY A 146 -4.39 -5.92 -3.40
C GLY A 146 -4.27 -5.01 -2.18
N CYS A 147 -4.54 -3.74 -2.38
CA CYS A 147 -4.56 -2.72 -1.33
C CYS A 147 -5.97 -2.65 -0.75
N THR A 148 -6.16 -3.19 0.44
CA THR A 148 -7.49 -3.34 1.06
C THR A 148 -7.80 -2.26 2.08
N VAL A 149 -6.78 -1.81 2.82
CA VAL A 149 -6.93 -0.87 3.93
C VAL A 149 -5.88 0.23 3.81
N SER A 150 -6.27 1.45 4.14
CA SER A 150 -5.37 2.61 4.16
C SER A 150 -5.46 3.34 5.50
N LEU A 151 -4.33 3.60 6.11
CA LEU A 151 -4.18 4.45 7.28
C LEU A 151 -3.53 5.78 6.87
N GLU A 152 -4.27 6.87 6.91
CA GLU A 152 -3.72 8.21 6.83
C GLU A 152 -3.23 8.62 8.24
N PHE A 153 -1.98 8.32 8.56
CA PHE A 153 -1.45 8.56 9.90
C PHE A 153 -1.08 10.02 10.18
N SER A 154 -1.01 10.88 9.18
CA SER A 154 -0.98 12.32 9.36
C SER A 154 -2.25 12.84 10.02
N LYS A 155 -3.41 12.21 9.76
CA LYS A 155 -4.72 12.60 10.29
C LYS A 155 -5.14 11.77 11.51
N TYR A 156 -4.84 10.47 11.54
CA TYR A 156 -5.30 9.52 12.55
C TYR A 156 -4.15 8.94 13.37
N GLY A 157 -3.12 9.76 13.65
CA GLY A 157 -1.90 9.31 14.33
C GLY A 157 -2.04 8.93 15.80
N ASP A 158 -3.18 9.22 16.42
CA ASP A 158 -3.54 8.81 17.80
C ASP A 158 -3.95 7.32 17.89
N LYS A 159 -4.31 6.70 16.76
CA LYS A 159 -4.76 5.31 16.71
C LYS A 159 -3.59 4.33 16.51
N LYS A 160 -2.75 4.20 17.56
CA LYS A 160 -1.62 3.27 17.54
C LYS A 160 -2.08 1.84 17.26
N GLY A 161 -1.30 1.12 16.45
CA GLY A 161 -1.61 -0.26 16.05
C GLY A 161 -2.72 -0.41 15.00
N SER A 162 -3.44 0.66 14.66
CA SER A 162 -4.43 0.61 13.58
C SER A 162 -3.76 0.38 12.22
N ILE A 163 -4.39 -0.44 11.38
CA ILE A 163 -4.03 -0.58 9.96
C ILE A 163 -4.82 0.39 9.06
N GLY A 164 -5.82 1.10 9.61
CA GLY A 164 -6.62 2.10 8.89
C GLY A 164 -8.07 1.71 8.67
N ILE A 165 -8.64 2.23 7.59
CA ILE A 165 -10.03 2.01 7.17
C ILE A 165 -10.08 1.26 5.82
N PRO A 166 -11.15 0.51 5.55
CA PRO A 166 -11.35 -0.16 4.27
C PRO A 166 -11.35 0.83 3.11
N ASN A 167 -10.72 0.45 2.01
CA ASN A 167 -10.77 1.21 0.76
C ASN A 167 -12.11 0.97 0.03
N VAL A 168 -12.43 1.80 -0.95
CA VAL A 168 -13.75 1.89 -1.61
C VAL A 168 -14.28 0.55 -2.17
N ASN A 169 -13.42 -0.32 -2.67
CA ASN A 169 -13.81 -1.64 -3.19
C ASN A 169 -13.56 -2.79 -2.19
N ALA A 170 -13.19 -2.49 -0.95
CA ALA A 170 -12.84 -3.50 0.05
C ALA A 170 -13.89 -3.54 1.17
N ASN A 171 -14.48 -4.71 1.39
CA ASN A 171 -15.26 -5.00 2.58
C ASN A 171 -14.42 -5.90 3.50
N ILE A 172 -14.24 -5.46 4.75
CA ILE A 172 -13.54 -6.24 5.78
C ILE A 172 -14.55 -7.00 6.60
N ILE A 173 -14.28 -8.28 6.78
CA ILE A 173 -15.08 -9.19 7.61
C ILE A 173 -14.13 -9.78 8.66
N PHE A 174 -14.58 -9.87 9.90
CA PHE A 174 -13.88 -10.59 10.95
C PHE A 174 -14.51 -11.97 11.13
N VAL A 175 -13.67 -12.99 11.18
CA VAL A 175 -14.12 -14.39 11.28
C VAL A 175 -13.36 -15.13 12.37
N ASP A 176 -13.98 -16.17 12.93
CA ASP A 176 -13.31 -17.14 13.80
C ASP A 176 -12.49 -18.16 12.97
N ASP A 177 -11.85 -19.13 13.65
CA ASP A 177 -11.05 -20.17 13.00
C ASP A 177 -11.91 -21.12 12.12
N ASN A 178 -13.21 -21.13 12.31
CA ASN A 178 -14.17 -21.89 11.51
C ASN A 178 -14.80 -21.05 10.40
N ARG A 179 -14.33 -19.82 10.19
CA ARG A 179 -14.83 -18.84 9.21
C ARG A 179 -16.25 -18.30 9.47
N ASN A 180 -16.76 -18.46 10.69
CA ASN A 180 -17.99 -17.81 11.07
C ASN A 180 -17.74 -16.32 11.32
N ILE A 181 -18.65 -15.46 10.86
CA ILE A 181 -18.54 -14.01 11.09
C ILE A 181 -18.66 -13.72 12.58
N VAL A 182 -17.76 -12.91 13.11
CA VAL A 182 -17.72 -12.51 14.51
C VAL A 182 -17.67 -10.99 14.66
N ASN A 183 -18.19 -10.48 15.75
CA ASN A 183 -17.97 -9.11 16.19
C ASN A 183 -16.62 -9.07 16.92
N ALA A 184 -15.57 -8.68 16.21
CA ALA A 184 -14.23 -8.63 16.79
C ALA A 184 -14.11 -7.49 17.82
N SER A 185 -13.40 -7.77 18.90
CA SER A 185 -13.04 -6.81 19.96
C SER A 185 -11.60 -7.05 20.42
N ALA A 186 -11.11 -6.23 21.32
CA ALA A 186 -9.78 -6.44 21.92
C ALA A 186 -9.70 -7.74 22.72
N GLU A 187 -10.81 -8.13 23.36
CA GLU A 187 -10.94 -9.36 24.15
C GLU A 187 -11.22 -10.60 23.30
N ASN A 188 -11.83 -10.39 22.12
CA ASN A 188 -12.15 -11.46 21.17
C ASN A 188 -11.74 -11.04 19.75
N PRO A 189 -10.45 -11.05 19.43
CA PRO A 189 -9.95 -10.69 18.11
C PRO A 189 -10.39 -11.74 17.07
N GLY A 190 -10.84 -11.28 15.92
CA GLY A 190 -11.14 -12.14 14.78
C GLY A 190 -9.99 -12.15 13.76
N ASN A 191 -9.99 -13.16 12.91
CA ASN A 191 -9.14 -13.19 11.71
C ASN A 191 -9.72 -12.28 10.64
N LEU A 192 -8.84 -11.63 9.86
CA LEU A 192 -9.27 -10.76 8.77
C LEU A 192 -9.69 -11.59 7.55
N ALA A 193 -10.83 -11.23 6.97
CA ALA A 193 -11.22 -11.69 5.65
C ALA A 193 -11.64 -10.49 4.78
N PHE A 194 -11.44 -10.59 3.47
CA PHE A 194 -11.69 -9.50 2.53
C PHE A 194 -12.64 -9.93 1.43
N LYS A 195 -13.67 -9.13 1.18
CA LYS A 195 -14.57 -9.32 0.04
C LYS A 195 -14.52 -8.08 -0.85
N GLY A 196 -14.32 -8.29 -2.16
CA GLY A 196 -14.30 -7.18 -3.10
C GLY A 196 -13.68 -7.51 -4.45
N ALA A 197 -13.86 -6.58 -5.40
CA ALA A 197 -13.41 -6.74 -6.78
C ALA A 197 -11.87 -6.81 -6.93
N MET A 198 -11.11 -6.41 -5.90
CA MET A 198 -9.66 -6.46 -5.89
C MET A 198 -9.10 -7.86 -5.59
N ASN A 199 -9.90 -8.79 -5.03
CA ASN A 199 -9.44 -10.13 -4.70
C ASN A 199 -9.07 -10.94 -5.95
N MET A 200 -7.99 -11.72 -5.85
CA MET A 200 -7.58 -12.64 -6.90
C MET A 200 -8.68 -13.68 -7.19
N PRO A 201 -8.79 -14.19 -8.42
CA PRO A 201 -9.65 -15.34 -8.71
C PRO A 201 -9.05 -16.70 -8.32
N GLY A 202 -7.84 -16.72 -7.76
CA GLY A 202 -7.17 -17.90 -7.26
C GLY A 202 -5.72 -18.04 -7.69
N TYR A 203 -5.07 -19.09 -7.24
CA TYR A 203 -3.71 -19.47 -7.62
C TYR A 203 -3.68 -20.25 -8.93
N LEU A 204 -2.63 -20.06 -9.73
CA LEU A 204 -2.45 -20.69 -11.02
C LEU A 204 -2.10 -22.17 -10.84
N LYS A 205 -2.93 -23.06 -11.40
CA LYS A 205 -2.76 -24.53 -11.33
C LYS A 205 -2.74 -25.11 -9.90
N GLU A 206 -3.31 -24.38 -8.92
CA GLU A 206 -3.37 -24.80 -7.53
C GLU A 206 -4.81 -24.62 -6.99
N PRO A 207 -5.78 -25.43 -7.48
CA PRO A 207 -7.18 -25.28 -7.10
C PRO A 207 -7.44 -25.59 -5.61
N GLU A 208 -6.75 -26.59 -5.06
CA GLU A 208 -6.95 -26.97 -3.66
C GLU A 208 -6.45 -25.88 -2.70
N ILE A 209 -5.23 -25.36 -2.94
CA ILE A 209 -4.71 -24.23 -2.14
C ILE A 209 -5.58 -22.98 -2.32
N THR A 210 -6.19 -22.80 -3.50
CA THR A 210 -7.13 -21.69 -3.72
C THR A 210 -8.34 -21.82 -2.79
N LYS A 211 -8.95 -22.99 -2.65
CA LYS A 211 -10.10 -23.24 -1.76
C LYS A 211 -9.76 -23.04 -0.28
N GLU A 212 -8.49 -23.25 0.10
CA GLU A 212 -8.03 -22.99 1.47
C GLU A 212 -8.10 -21.50 1.85
N VAL A 213 -8.03 -20.59 0.89
CA VAL A 213 -7.97 -19.14 1.15
C VAL A 213 -9.11 -18.34 0.53
N LEU A 214 -9.85 -18.91 -0.42
CA LEU A 214 -10.88 -18.22 -1.17
C LEU A 214 -12.14 -19.09 -1.25
N ASP A 215 -13.29 -18.58 -0.81
CA ASP A 215 -14.57 -19.26 -0.95
C ASP A 215 -15.24 -19.01 -2.31
N ASP A 216 -16.35 -19.69 -2.55
CA ASP A 216 -17.12 -19.57 -3.79
C ASP A 216 -17.80 -18.19 -3.95
N GLU A 217 -17.95 -17.43 -2.86
CA GLU A 217 -18.46 -16.06 -2.89
C GLU A 217 -17.38 -15.00 -3.13
N GLY A 218 -16.12 -15.40 -3.24
CA GLY A 218 -14.98 -14.52 -3.47
C GLY A 218 -14.45 -13.84 -2.21
N THR A 219 -14.76 -14.37 -1.03
CA THR A 219 -14.17 -13.93 0.24
C THR A 219 -12.78 -14.52 0.37
N LEU A 220 -11.79 -13.67 0.54
CA LEU A 220 -10.41 -14.06 0.75
C LEU A 220 -10.08 -14.03 2.26
N TYR A 221 -9.68 -15.17 2.79
CA TYR A 221 -9.30 -15.36 4.20
C TYR A 221 -7.79 -15.18 4.37
N THR A 222 -7.39 -14.45 5.41
CA THR A 222 -5.99 -14.32 5.81
C THR A 222 -5.72 -15.32 6.94
N ASN A 223 -4.88 -16.31 6.68
CA ASN A 223 -4.42 -17.26 7.69
C ASN A 223 -2.99 -16.94 8.10
#